data_b14e0599149e6e24a58801543c411bff
#
_entry.id   b14e0599149e6e24a58801543c411bff
#
_cell.length_a   1.000
_cell.length_b   1.000
_cell.length_c   1.000
_cell.angle_alpha   90.00
_cell.angle_beta   90.00
_cell.angle_gamma   90.00
#
_symmetry.space_group_name_H-M   'P 1'
#
loop_
_entity.id
_entity.type
_entity.pdbx_description
1 polymer ?
#
loop_
_entity_poly.entity_id
_entity_poly.type
_entity_poly.pdbx_seq_one_letter_code
_entity_poly.pdbx_strand_id
1 'polypeptide(L)' 'MKEQLHFNSREKSGNIFFILGMVRVVMQKQRRITEYNDMWQEVQNSGSYEAALEIIGKHVPLIDDNTGKEYKMEG' A
#
# COMPACT_ATOMS: atom_id res chain seq x y z
N MET A 1 5.80 -11.41 12.23
CA MET A 1 5.66 -11.82 10.83
C MET A 1 5.13 -10.66 10.01
N LYS A 2 5.79 -10.32 8.91
CA LYS A 2 5.35 -9.21 8.06
C LYS A 2 4.30 -9.71 7.09
N GLU A 3 3.16 -9.04 7.08
CA GLU A 3 2.12 -9.33 6.11
C GLU A 3 2.46 -8.63 4.80
N GLN A 4 2.43 -9.38 3.71
CA GLN A 4 2.61 -8.83 2.38
C GLN A 4 1.27 -8.90 1.67
N LEU A 5 0.79 -7.76 1.19
CA LEU A 5 -0.49 -7.70 0.49
C LEU A 5 -0.29 -7.89 -1.01
N HIS A 6 -1.11 -8.72 -1.59
CA HIS A 6 -1.10 -8.98 -3.03
C HIS A 6 -2.18 -8.15 -3.72
N PHE A 7 -1.82 -7.57 -4.85
CA PHE A 7 -2.77 -6.90 -5.71
C PHE A 7 -2.39 -7.16 -7.16
N ASN A 8 -3.29 -6.87 -8.09
CA ASN A 8 -3.01 -7.01 -9.52
C ASN A 8 -3.34 -5.69 -10.20
N SER A 9 -2.29 -5.02 -10.72
CA SER A 9 -2.44 -3.68 -11.29
C SER A 9 -3.33 -3.64 -12.53
N ARG A 10 -3.63 -4.77 -13.14
CA ARG A 10 -4.54 -4.87 -14.29
C ARG A 10 -5.98 -5.18 -13.92
N GLU A 11 -6.24 -5.46 -12.64
CA GLU A 11 -7.57 -5.86 -12.17
C GLU A 11 -8.09 -4.85 -11.15
N LYS A 12 -9.30 -5.11 -10.63
CA LYS A 12 -9.92 -4.25 -9.62
C LYS A 12 -9.05 -4.08 -8.38
N SER A 13 -8.32 -5.14 -8.01
CA SER A 13 -7.44 -5.09 -6.84
C SER A 13 -6.27 -4.13 -7.03
N GLY A 14 -6.01 -3.66 -8.25
CA GLY A 14 -5.00 -2.66 -8.54
C GLY A 14 -5.48 -1.22 -8.32
N ASN A 15 -6.77 -1.02 -8.07
CA ASN A 15 -7.30 0.31 -7.79
C ASN A 15 -6.70 0.83 -6.48
N ILE A 16 -6.19 2.08 -6.50
CA ILE A 16 -5.51 2.63 -5.32
C ILE A 16 -6.42 2.67 -4.08
N PHE A 17 -7.69 2.94 -4.26
CA PHE A 17 -8.63 2.97 -3.13
C PHE A 17 -8.86 1.56 -2.56
N PHE A 18 -8.85 0.55 -3.41
CA PHE A 18 -8.95 -0.84 -2.98
C PHE A 18 -7.72 -1.22 -2.16
N ILE A 19 -6.54 -0.87 -2.65
CA ILE A 19 -5.27 -1.12 -1.95
C ILE A 19 -5.26 -0.41 -0.60
N LEU A 20 -5.66 0.86 -0.57
CA LEU A 20 -5.73 1.62 0.67
C LEU A 20 -6.70 1.00 1.67
N GLY A 21 -7.81 0.46 1.19
CA GLY A 21 -8.76 -0.24 2.05
C GLY A 21 -8.15 -1.47 2.71
N MET A 22 -7.41 -2.27 1.95
CA MET A 22 -6.72 -3.44 2.50
C MET A 22 -5.65 -3.03 3.51
N VAL A 23 -4.86 -2.02 3.17
CA VAL A 23 -3.78 -1.52 4.04
C VAL A 23 -4.36 -0.96 5.34
N ARG A 24 -5.48 -0.25 5.25
CA ARG A 24 -6.16 0.29 6.42
C ARG A 24 -6.54 -0.81 7.40
N VAL A 25 -7.08 -1.92 6.90
CA VAL A 25 -7.46 -3.06 7.75
C VAL A 25 -6.24 -3.61 8.46
N VAL A 26 -5.14 -3.81 7.74
CA VAL A 26 -3.90 -4.33 8.32
C VAL A 26 -3.37 -3.37 9.40
N MET A 27 -3.28 -2.09 9.08
CA MET A 27 -2.73 -1.10 10.00
C MET A 27 -3.64 -0.90 11.22
N GLN A 28 -4.95 -1.01 11.04
CA GLN A 28 -5.89 -0.95 12.15
C GLN A 28 -5.70 -2.11 13.11
N LYS A 29 -5.50 -3.31 12.58
CA LYS A 29 -5.21 -4.50 13.40
C LYS A 29 -3.90 -4.35 14.16
N GLN A 30 -2.95 -3.65 13.58
CA GLN A 30 -1.65 -3.41 14.18
C GLN A 30 -1.63 -2.17 15.08
N ARG A 31 -2.79 -1.54 15.27
CA ARG A 31 -2.94 -0.31 16.05
C ARG A 31 -2.11 0.85 15.50
N ARG A 32 -2.05 0.95 14.18
CA ARG A 32 -1.26 1.96 13.46
C ARG A 32 -2.15 2.92 12.66
N ILE A 33 -3.36 3.19 13.16
CA ILE A 33 -4.32 4.01 12.38
C ILE A 33 -3.85 5.45 12.23
N THR A 34 -3.14 6.00 13.22
CA THR A 34 -2.58 7.35 13.12
C THR A 34 -1.54 7.40 12.00
N GLU A 35 -0.70 6.38 11.92
CA GLU A 35 0.29 6.25 10.86
C GLU A 35 -0.38 6.11 9.50
N TYR A 36 -1.50 5.38 9.43
CA TYR A 36 -2.28 5.26 8.19
C TYR A 36 -2.78 6.62 7.74
N ASN A 37 -3.30 7.43 8.66
CA ASN A 37 -3.80 8.75 8.31
C ASN A 37 -2.69 9.65 7.75
N ASP A 38 -1.49 9.60 8.33
CA ASP A 38 -0.34 10.35 7.85
C ASP A 38 0.08 9.86 6.46
N MET A 39 0.12 8.53 6.27
CA MET A 39 0.42 7.93 4.97
C MET A 39 -0.60 8.36 3.92
N TRP A 40 -1.87 8.40 4.27
CA TRP A 40 -2.94 8.82 3.38
C TRP A 40 -2.71 10.22 2.83
N GLN A 41 -2.27 11.14 3.70
CA GLN A 41 -1.95 12.51 3.29
C GLN A 41 -0.81 12.52 2.25
N GLU A 42 0.23 11.73 2.48
CA GLU A 42 1.33 11.62 1.52
C GLU A 42 0.85 11.02 0.19
N VAL A 43 0.01 10.01 0.24
CA VAL A 43 -0.53 9.37 -0.96
C VAL A 43 -1.33 10.36 -1.81
N GLN A 44 -2.15 11.20 -1.16
CA GLN A 44 -2.91 12.22 -1.87
C GLN A 44 -2.02 13.22 -2.61
N ASN A 45 -0.83 13.47 -2.08
CA ASN A 45 0.11 14.43 -2.65
C ASN A 45 1.17 13.78 -3.54
N SER A 46 1.08 12.47 -3.77
CA SER A 46 2.11 11.73 -4.49
C SER A 46 2.20 12.03 -5.99
N GLY A 47 1.09 12.41 -6.60
CA GLY A 47 1.06 12.81 -8.00
C GLY A 47 1.00 11.67 -9.01
N SER A 48 1.23 10.42 -8.61
CA SER A 48 1.14 9.29 -9.53
C SER A 48 0.80 8.00 -8.79
N TYR A 49 0.26 7.03 -9.53
CA TYR A 49 -0.08 5.71 -9.01
C TYR A 49 1.18 5.01 -8.47
N GLU A 50 2.26 5.03 -9.23
CA GLU A 50 3.52 4.40 -8.86
C GLU A 50 4.08 5.00 -7.56
N ALA A 51 4.09 6.32 -7.46
CA ALA A 51 4.56 7.00 -6.25
C ALA A 51 3.69 6.66 -5.04
N ALA A 52 2.38 6.56 -5.24
CA ALA A 52 1.46 6.16 -4.17
C ALA A 52 1.79 4.75 -3.66
N LEU A 53 2.03 3.81 -4.57
CA LEU A 53 2.38 2.44 -4.20
C LEU A 53 3.70 2.39 -3.42
N GLU A 54 4.68 3.19 -3.81
CA GLU A 54 5.95 3.26 -3.10
C GLU A 54 5.78 3.78 -1.68
N ILE A 55 4.94 4.80 -1.49
CA ILE A 55 4.65 5.32 -0.16
C ILE A 55 3.97 4.27 0.70
N ILE A 56 2.94 3.61 0.17
CA ILE A 56 2.22 2.57 0.91
C ILE A 56 3.15 1.42 1.26
N GLY A 57 4.00 1.02 0.33
CA GLY A 57 4.94 -0.08 0.53
C GLY A 57 5.92 0.14 1.67
N LYS A 58 6.20 1.40 2.01
CA LYS A 58 7.06 1.71 3.16
C LYS A 58 6.40 1.38 4.49
N HIS A 59 5.09 1.31 4.51
CA HIS A 59 4.32 1.05 5.74
C HIS A 59 3.83 -0.39 5.81
N VAL A 60 3.35 -0.92 4.67
CA VAL A 60 2.89 -2.31 4.55
C VAL A 60 3.40 -2.85 3.22
N PRO A 61 4.20 -3.94 3.24
CA PRO A 61 4.74 -4.49 1.99
C PRO A 61 3.63 -4.91 1.03
N LEU A 62 3.80 -4.55 -0.24
CA LEU A 62 2.88 -4.89 -1.32
C LEU A 62 3.60 -5.68 -2.39
N ILE A 63 2.87 -6.52 -3.09
CA ILE A 63 3.38 -7.17 -4.29
C ILE A 63 2.34 -7.10 -5.40
N ASP A 64 2.77 -6.68 -6.59
CA ASP A 64 1.93 -6.65 -7.79
C ASP A 64 2.05 -7.99 -8.50
N ASP A 65 0.99 -8.79 -8.45
CA ASP A 65 0.99 -10.12 -9.07
C ASP A 65 1.03 -10.04 -10.60
N ASN A 66 0.70 -8.88 -11.18
CA ASN A 66 0.78 -8.70 -12.62
C ASN A 66 2.22 -8.60 -13.13
N THR A 67 3.07 -7.88 -12.38
CA THR A 67 4.46 -7.62 -12.80
C THR A 67 5.49 -8.35 -11.96
N GLY A 68 5.08 -8.83 -10.77
CA GLY A 68 5.99 -9.42 -9.80
C GLY A 68 6.78 -8.38 -9.00
N LYS A 69 6.49 -7.09 -9.21
CA LYS A 69 7.21 -6.03 -8.51
C LYS A 69 6.76 -5.93 -7.06
N GLU A 70 7.73 -5.84 -6.17
CA GLU A 70 7.48 -5.66 -4.74
C GLU A 70 7.68 -4.20 -4.35
N TYR A 71 6.80 -3.72 -3.46
CA TYR A 71 6.89 -2.39 -2.87
C TYR A 71 7.07 -2.58 -1.38
N LYS A 72 8.25 -2.26 -0.87
CA LYS A 72 8.57 -2.45 0.53
C LYS A 72 9.66 -1.48 0.96
N MET A 73 9.80 -1.31 2.27
CA MET A 73 10.88 -0.49 2.80
C MET A 73 12.22 -1.18 2.54
N GLU A 74 13.17 -0.43 1.99
CA GLU A 74 14.52 -0.90 1.80
C GLU A 74 15.32 -0.78 3.10
N GLY A 75 16.17 -1.73 3.33
CA GLY A 75 17.02 -1.75 4.51
C GLY A 75 16.81 -2.96 5.40
#